data_887081b016b9e24b38e27120b68ee17d
#
_entry.id   887081b016b9e24b38e27120b68ee17d
#
_cell.length_a   1.000
_cell.length_b   1.000
_cell.length_c   1.000
_cell.angle_alpha   90.00
_cell.angle_beta   90.00
_cell.angle_gamma   90.00
#
_symmetry.space_group_name_H-M   'P 1'
#
loop_
_entity.id
_entity.type
_entity.pdbx_description
1 polymer ?
#
loop_
_entity_poly.entity_id
_entity_poly.type
_entity_poly.pdbx_seq_one_letter_code
_entity_poly.pdbx_strand_id
1 'polypeptide(L)'
;IYKDHLKSQGISDDQIVELALDEIENIRYRNPIELGEYLSQKTSDDSKNYYVFLDEIQKVVPVQNPYIENAEDKISFVDVVLGLMKHDNIDVYVTGSNSRMLSSDILTEFRGRGDEIRVYPLSFSEFYNAYDGDRHNAWQEYFTYGGMPFIMRKKTHEEKAQYLQNLFDKIYISDIVERNKILHEKSVLDELLNIISSSIGSLTNPSNIAKTFHSVRQIDIDSATVARYLDFFIDSFMISKAE
;
A
#
# COMPACT_ATOMS: atom_id res chain seq x y z
N ILE A 1 13.76 10.02 7.89
CA ILE A 1 14.92 9.13 8.24
C ILE A 1 15.89 9.05 7.05
N TYR A 2 15.51 8.48 5.88
CA TYR A 2 16.45 8.34 4.75
C TYR A 2 16.84 9.71 4.16
N LYS A 3 15.91 10.62 4.01
CA LYS A 3 16.17 12.02 3.63
C LYS A 3 17.16 12.72 4.58
N ASP A 4 17.01 12.50 5.89
CA ASP A 4 17.94 13.05 6.89
C ASP A 4 19.33 12.43 6.75
N HIS A 5 19.38 11.14 6.43
CA HIS A 5 20.63 10.47 6.12
C HIS A 5 21.29 11.07 4.87
N LEU A 6 20.58 11.27 3.78
CA LEU A 6 21.08 11.92 2.56
C LEU A 6 21.66 13.30 2.87
N LYS A 7 20.93 14.12 3.62
CA LYS A 7 21.40 15.44 4.08
C LYS A 7 22.68 15.34 4.91
N SER A 8 22.79 14.34 5.77
CA SER A 8 24.01 14.09 6.57
C SER A 8 25.20 13.69 5.71
N GLN A 9 24.98 13.14 4.51
CA GLN A 9 26.00 12.83 3.51
C GLN A 9 26.35 14.02 2.59
N GLY A 10 25.79 15.19 2.83
CA GLY A 10 26.08 16.41 2.08
C GLY A 10 25.18 16.63 0.85
N ILE A 11 24.11 15.83 0.69
CA ILE A 11 23.12 16.05 -0.37
C ILE A 11 22.28 17.28 -0.02
N SER A 12 22.20 18.22 -0.94
CA SER A 12 21.45 19.47 -0.77
C SER A 12 19.97 19.32 -1.07
N ASP A 13 19.14 20.22 -0.54
CA ASP A 13 17.68 20.15 -0.68
C ASP A 13 17.21 20.22 -2.15
N ASP A 14 17.94 20.88 -3.02
CA ASP A 14 17.64 20.97 -4.47
C ASP A 14 17.88 19.63 -5.22
N GLN A 15 18.61 18.69 -4.62
CA GLN A 15 18.83 17.34 -5.14
C GLN A 15 17.76 16.34 -4.65
N ILE A 16 16.89 16.75 -3.72
CA ILE A 16 15.83 15.90 -3.18
C ILE A 16 14.49 16.41 -3.66
N VAL A 17 13.81 15.62 -4.49
CA VAL A 17 12.47 15.91 -4.99
C VAL A 17 11.48 15.01 -4.27
N GLU A 18 10.50 15.61 -3.58
CA GLU A 18 9.49 14.88 -2.80
C GLU A 18 8.08 15.34 -3.21
N LEU A 19 7.23 14.39 -3.56
CA LEU A 19 5.83 14.62 -3.93
C LEU A 19 4.93 13.59 -3.26
N ALA A 20 4.04 14.06 -2.38
CA ALA A 20 2.91 13.29 -1.87
C ALA A 20 1.70 13.55 -2.77
N LEU A 21 1.33 12.56 -3.60
CA LEU A 21 0.32 12.71 -4.64
C LEU A 21 -1.12 12.69 -4.12
N ASP A 22 -1.32 12.37 -2.85
CA ASP A 22 -2.62 12.51 -2.17
C ASP A 22 -2.88 13.96 -1.69
N GLU A 23 -1.86 14.79 -1.56
CA GLU A 23 -1.99 16.19 -1.17
C GLU A 23 -2.65 17.02 -2.27
N ILE A 24 -3.49 17.97 -1.85
CA ILE A 24 -4.25 18.85 -2.77
C ILE A 24 -3.33 19.79 -3.58
N GLU A 25 -2.21 20.18 -2.97
CA GLU A 25 -1.21 21.05 -3.60
C GLU A 25 -0.54 20.40 -4.80
N ASN A 26 -0.46 19.06 -4.77
CA ASN A 26 0.16 18.22 -5.79
C ASN A 26 -0.85 17.60 -6.78
N ILE A 27 -2.13 18.02 -6.74
CA ILE A 27 -3.21 17.42 -7.54
C ILE A 27 -2.94 17.44 -9.06
N ARG A 28 -2.24 18.45 -9.56
CA ARG A 28 -1.87 18.54 -10.98
C ARG A 28 -0.94 17.41 -11.42
N TYR A 29 -0.08 16.93 -10.53
CA TYR A 29 0.88 15.87 -10.80
C TYR A 29 0.27 14.47 -10.77
N ARG A 30 -1.04 14.35 -10.52
CA ARG A 30 -1.81 13.14 -10.80
C ARG A 30 -2.01 12.89 -12.29
N ASN A 31 -1.72 13.90 -13.11
CA ASN A 31 -1.56 13.75 -14.56
C ASN A 31 -0.09 13.34 -14.83
N PRO A 32 0.18 12.18 -15.47
CA PRO A 32 1.54 11.70 -15.69
C PRO A 32 2.37 12.60 -16.61
N ILE A 33 1.76 13.34 -17.52
CA ILE A 33 2.47 14.29 -18.38
C ILE A 33 3.01 15.44 -17.54
N GLU A 34 2.17 16.07 -16.73
CA GLU A 34 2.56 17.16 -15.83
C GLU A 34 3.61 16.70 -14.81
N LEU A 35 3.47 15.46 -14.32
CA LEU A 35 4.44 14.85 -13.41
C LEU A 35 5.80 14.68 -14.10
N GLY A 36 5.81 14.13 -15.30
CA GLY A 36 7.04 13.90 -16.09
C GLY A 36 7.76 15.20 -16.42
N GLU A 37 7.02 16.24 -16.86
CA GLU A 37 7.59 17.56 -17.15
C GLU A 37 8.21 18.20 -15.90
N TYR A 38 7.49 18.17 -14.77
CA TYR A 38 7.98 18.69 -13.50
C TYR A 38 9.26 17.98 -13.04
N LEU A 39 9.28 16.64 -13.06
CA LEU A 39 10.43 15.87 -12.62
C LEU A 39 11.64 16.09 -13.54
N SER A 40 11.44 16.09 -14.85
CA SER A 40 12.50 16.38 -15.84
C SER A 40 13.10 17.76 -15.63
N GLN A 41 12.28 18.76 -15.32
CA GLN A 41 12.77 20.11 -15.02
C GLN A 41 13.59 20.13 -13.71
N LYS A 42 13.13 19.41 -12.67
CA LYS A 42 13.81 19.38 -11.37
C LYS A 42 15.12 18.61 -11.38
N THR A 43 15.27 17.64 -12.27
CA THR A 43 16.43 16.76 -12.37
C THR A 43 17.29 17.03 -13.61
N SER A 44 17.29 18.26 -14.10
CA SER A 44 17.88 18.62 -15.40
C SER A 44 19.40 18.82 -15.38
N ASP A 45 20.05 18.87 -14.24
CA ASP A 45 21.50 19.10 -14.12
C ASP A 45 22.23 17.75 -14.01
N ASP A 46 22.74 17.26 -15.12
CA ASP A 46 23.47 15.97 -15.19
C ASP A 46 24.72 15.90 -14.32
N SER A 47 25.21 17.01 -13.78
CA SER A 47 26.35 17.04 -12.87
C SER A 47 26.02 16.67 -11.42
N LYS A 48 24.73 16.57 -11.08
CA LYS A 48 24.23 16.28 -9.74
C LYS A 48 23.53 14.93 -9.68
N ASN A 49 23.60 14.27 -8.52
CA ASN A 49 22.75 13.13 -8.22
C ASN A 49 21.44 13.61 -7.62
N TYR A 50 20.33 13.05 -8.07
CA TYR A 50 18.97 13.36 -7.61
C TYR A 50 18.32 12.17 -6.93
N TYR A 51 17.52 12.45 -5.91
CA TYR A 51 16.73 11.49 -5.14
C TYR A 51 15.26 11.89 -5.23
N VAL A 52 14.47 11.12 -5.97
CA VAL A 52 13.06 11.41 -6.24
C VAL A 52 12.18 10.50 -5.40
N PHE A 53 11.36 11.06 -4.52
CA PHE A 53 10.41 10.35 -3.66
C PHE A 53 8.99 10.67 -4.12
N LEU A 54 8.27 9.66 -4.60
CA LEU A 54 6.87 9.76 -5.03
C LEU A 54 6.01 8.93 -4.11
N ASP A 55 5.20 9.60 -3.29
CA ASP A 55 4.29 8.95 -2.36
C ASP A 55 2.88 8.84 -2.94
N GLU A 56 2.20 7.72 -2.65
CA GLU A 56 0.84 7.44 -3.11
C GLU A 56 0.68 7.46 -4.65
N ILE A 57 1.61 6.79 -5.36
CA ILE A 57 1.67 6.78 -6.84
C ILE A 57 0.38 6.27 -7.50
N GLN A 58 -0.46 5.49 -6.81
CA GLN A 58 -1.76 5.05 -7.30
C GLN A 58 -2.76 6.20 -7.52
N LYS A 59 -2.44 7.39 -7.06
CA LYS A 59 -3.22 8.61 -7.35
C LYS A 59 -2.97 9.13 -8.76
N VAL A 60 -1.89 8.72 -9.42
CA VAL A 60 -1.65 9.08 -10.83
C VAL A 60 -2.63 8.33 -11.73
N VAL A 61 -3.39 9.10 -12.50
CA VAL A 61 -4.42 8.55 -13.40
C VAL A 61 -3.86 8.48 -14.81
N PRO A 62 -3.83 7.31 -15.46
CA PRO A 62 -3.38 7.21 -16.84
C PRO A 62 -4.20 8.12 -17.77
N VAL A 63 -3.53 8.86 -18.64
CA VAL A 63 -4.14 9.76 -19.62
C VAL A 63 -3.88 9.27 -21.05
N GLN A 64 -4.76 9.61 -21.98
CA GLN A 64 -4.54 9.28 -23.38
C GLN A 64 -3.30 10.02 -23.90
N ASN A 65 -2.49 9.33 -24.71
CA ASN A 65 -1.36 9.95 -25.36
C ASN A 65 -1.85 11.02 -26.37
N PRO A 66 -1.54 12.31 -26.16
CA PRO A 66 -2.05 13.39 -27.00
C PRO A 66 -1.43 13.42 -28.40
N TYR A 67 -0.37 12.65 -28.64
CA TYR A 67 0.37 12.63 -29.91
C TYR A 67 0.00 11.43 -30.79
N ILE A 68 -0.87 10.53 -30.31
CA ILE A 68 -1.25 9.31 -31.01
C ILE A 68 -2.79 9.20 -31.03
N GLU A 69 -3.38 8.96 -32.22
CA GLU A 69 -4.83 8.84 -32.37
C GLU A 69 -5.41 7.53 -31.79
N ASN A 70 -4.56 6.55 -31.40
CA ASN A 70 -5.01 5.32 -30.81
C ASN A 70 -5.53 5.54 -29.39
N ALA A 71 -6.83 5.38 -29.17
CA ALA A 71 -7.48 5.58 -27.88
C ALA A 71 -7.00 4.59 -26.77
N GLU A 72 -6.36 3.48 -27.13
CA GLU A 72 -5.82 2.51 -26.19
C GLU A 72 -4.42 2.87 -25.69
N ASP A 73 -3.71 3.78 -26.40
CA ASP A 73 -2.38 4.22 -25.99
C ASP A 73 -2.48 5.27 -24.89
N LYS A 74 -2.12 4.87 -23.67
CA LYS A 74 -2.18 5.71 -22.47
C LYS A 74 -0.81 5.89 -21.86
N ILE A 75 -0.53 7.11 -21.43
CA ILE A 75 0.62 7.45 -20.62
C ILE A 75 0.26 7.25 -19.14
N SER A 76 1.10 6.54 -18.42
CA SER A 76 0.94 6.21 -16.99
C SER A 76 2.14 6.72 -16.17
N PHE A 77 2.08 6.53 -14.85
CA PHE A 77 3.23 6.82 -13.99
C PHE A 77 4.43 5.92 -14.32
N VAL A 78 4.18 4.71 -14.84
CA VAL A 78 5.25 3.77 -15.24
C VAL A 78 6.13 4.39 -16.32
N ASP A 79 5.52 5.04 -17.31
CA ASP A 79 6.25 5.72 -18.39
C ASP A 79 7.14 6.83 -17.84
N VAL A 80 6.63 7.58 -16.86
CA VAL A 80 7.39 8.65 -16.19
C VAL A 80 8.58 8.07 -15.44
N VAL A 81 8.37 7.04 -14.61
CA VAL A 81 9.44 6.42 -13.83
C VAL A 81 10.47 5.76 -14.74
N LEU A 82 10.04 5.03 -15.78
CA LEU A 82 10.96 4.45 -16.77
C LEU A 82 11.76 5.52 -17.53
N GLY A 83 11.18 6.70 -17.72
CA GLY A 83 11.89 7.87 -18.27
C GLY A 83 13.03 8.31 -17.36
N LEU A 84 12.77 8.50 -16.08
CA LEU A 84 13.77 8.89 -15.08
C LEU A 84 14.87 7.83 -14.91
N MET A 85 14.51 6.56 -14.90
CA MET A 85 15.45 5.44 -14.75
C MET A 85 16.44 5.28 -15.92
N LYS A 86 16.32 6.07 -16.99
CA LYS A 86 17.34 6.15 -18.06
C LYS A 86 18.55 6.99 -17.66
N HIS A 87 18.44 7.77 -16.62
CA HIS A 87 19.49 8.65 -16.11
C HIS A 87 20.19 7.99 -14.93
N ASP A 88 21.47 7.72 -15.04
CA ASP A 88 22.28 7.05 -14.00
C ASP A 88 22.46 7.89 -12.72
N ASN A 89 22.15 9.18 -12.80
CA ASN A 89 22.26 10.13 -11.70
C ASN A 89 20.93 10.38 -10.97
N ILE A 90 19.88 9.59 -11.25
CA ILE A 90 18.56 9.73 -10.61
C ILE A 90 18.16 8.43 -9.91
N ASP A 91 18.03 8.49 -8.59
CA ASP A 91 17.44 7.43 -7.77
C ASP A 91 15.96 7.72 -7.53
N VAL A 92 15.08 6.78 -7.87
CA VAL A 92 13.63 6.93 -7.72
C VAL A 92 13.08 5.97 -6.67
N TYR A 93 12.37 6.53 -5.70
CA TYR A 93 11.67 5.82 -4.64
C TYR A 93 10.17 6.06 -4.80
N VAL A 94 9.40 5.00 -4.94
CA VAL A 94 7.95 5.07 -5.06
C VAL A 94 7.29 4.35 -3.91
N THR A 95 6.21 4.92 -3.38
CA THR A 95 5.37 4.25 -2.39
C THR A 95 3.94 4.19 -2.87
N GLY A 96 3.19 3.24 -2.34
CA GLY A 96 1.77 3.11 -2.60
C GLY A 96 1.13 2.16 -1.60
N SER A 97 -0.12 2.42 -1.26
CA SER A 97 -0.88 1.62 -0.30
C SER A 97 -1.55 0.38 -0.91
N ASN A 98 -1.24 0.06 -2.16
CA ASN A 98 -1.90 -1.02 -2.89
C ASN A 98 -0.88 -2.02 -3.46
N SER A 99 -1.04 -3.31 -3.11
CA SER A 99 -0.18 -4.37 -3.62
C SER A 99 -0.21 -4.51 -5.15
N ARG A 100 -1.35 -4.22 -5.80
CA ARG A 100 -1.45 -4.26 -7.26
C ARG A 100 -0.63 -3.18 -7.96
N MET A 101 -0.45 -2.03 -7.32
CA MET A 101 0.40 -0.96 -7.85
C MET A 101 1.89 -1.24 -7.67
N LEU A 102 2.21 -2.19 -6.77
CA LEU A 102 3.57 -2.66 -6.49
C LEU A 102 3.70 -4.16 -6.80
N SER A 103 2.71 -4.72 -7.53
CA SER A 103 2.67 -6.14 -7.88
C SER A 103 3.76 -6.52 -8.90
N SER A 104 3.92 -7.82 -9.08
CA SER A 104 4.77 -8.42 -10.11
C SER A 104 4.57 -7.81 -11.51
N ASP A 105 3.39 -7.28 -11.80
CA ASP A 105 3.08 -6.70 -13.10
C ASP A 105 3.84 -5.38 -13.30
N ILE A 106 3.87 -4.51 -12.28
CA ILE A 106 4.64 -3.25 -12.32
C ILE A 106 6.15 -3.53 -12.27
N LEU A 107 6.59 -4.47 -11.41
CA LEU A 107 7.99 -4.89 -11.42
C LEU A 107 8.40 -5.50 -12.76
N THR A 108 7.46 -6.18 -13.43
CA THR A 108 7.66 -6.70 -14.80
C THR A 108 7.75 -5.55 -15.82
N GLU A 109 6.93 -4.52 -15.68
CA GLU A 109 7.01 -3.31 -16.52
C GLU A 109 8.32 -2.55 -16.31
N PHE A 110 8.83 -2.51 -15.08
CA PHE A 110 10.18 -2.00 -14.78
C PHE A 110 11.30 -2.93 -15.26
N ARG A 111 10.96 -4.09 -15.84
CA ARG A 111 11.92 -5.05 -16.43
C ARG A 111 13.03 -5.47 -15.46
N GLY A 112 12.69 -5.67 -14.20
CA GLY A 112 13.64 -6.05 -13.16
C GLY A 112 14.64 -4.96 -12.76
N ARG A 113 14.34 -3.69 -13.02
CA ARG A 113 15.21 -2.55 -12.68
C ARG A 113 14.92 -1.92 -11.32
N GLY A 114 14.09 -2.52 -10.52
CA GLY A 114 13.74 -2.00 -9.19
C GLY A 114 13.70 -3.11 -8.15
N ASP A 115 13.96 -2.73 -6.91
CA ASP A 115 13.85 -3.60 -5.75
C ASP A 115 12.60 -3.25 -4.95
N GLU A 116 11.86 -4.29 -4.53
CA GLU A 116 10.70 -4.12 -3.66
C GLU A 116 11.14 -4.17 -2.19
N ILE A 117 10.80 -3.12 -1.45
CA ILE A 117 10.98 -3.07 0.01
C ILE A 117 9.61 -3.14 0.67
N ARG A 118 9.32 -4.26 1.32
CA ARG A 118 8.08 -4.45 2.09
C ARG A 118 8.26 -3.99 3.52
N VAL A 119 7.42 -3.05 3.95
CA VAL A 119 7.38 -2.57 5.33
C VAL A 119 6.19 -3.23 6.03
N TYR A 120 6.50 -4.11 6.98
CA TYR A 120 5.49 -4.79 7.80
C TYR A 120 5.24 -4.03 9.11
N PRO A 121 4.12 -4.30 9.79
CA PRO A 121 3.99 -3.94 11.21
C PRO A 121 5.17 -4.46 12.02
N LEU A 122 5.47 -3.81 13.14
CA LEU A 122 6.58 -4.22 14.02
C LEU A 122 6.45 -5.70 14.39
N SER A 123 7.55 -6.42 14.29
CA SER A 123 7.69 -7.73 14.93
C SER A 123 7.67 -7.57 16.45
N PHE A 124 7.43 -8.65 17.19
CA PHE A 124 7.46 -8.58 18.66
C PHE A 124 8.82 -8.09 19.20
N SER A 125 9.90 -8.47 18.54
CA SER A 125 11.24 -8.02 18.95
C SER A 125 11.40 -6.49 18.79
N GLU A 126 10.97 -5.95 17.66
CA GLU A 126 11.01 -4.50 17.41
C GLU A 126 10.07 -3.73 18.35
N PHE A 127 8.86 -4.27 18.57
CA PHE A 127 7.90 -3.72 19.52
C PHE A 127 8.49 -3.69 20.92
N TYR A 128 9.06 -4.80 21.40
CA TYR A 128 9.64 -4.89 22.74
C TYR A 128 10.84 -3.97 22.94
N ASN A 129 11.67 -3.80 21.92
CA ASN A 129 12.83 -2.89 21.99
C ASN A 129 12.42 -1.41 22.21
N ALA A 130 11.19 -1.04 21.82
CA ALA A 130 10.66 0.30 22.00
C ALA A 130 9.63 0.40 23.14
N TYR A 131 9.33 -0.73 23.80
CA TYR A 131 8.35 -0.79 24.88
C TYR A 131 8.95 -0.46 26.23
N ASP A 132 8.30 0.44 26.98
CA ASP A 132 8.71 0.79 28.34
C ASP A 132 8.00 -0.10 29.36
N GLY A 133 8.62 -1.26 29.64
CA GLY A 133 8.06 -2.25 30.57
C GLY A 133 8.69 -3.64 30.43
N ASP A 134 8.18 -4.59 31.19
CA ASP A 134 8.65 -5.97 31.14
C ASP A 134 8.13 -6.72 29.91
N ARG A 135 8.82 -7.83 29.57
CA ARG A 135 8.53 -8.64 28.39
C ARG A 135 7.15 -9.29 28.40
N HIS A 136 6.62 -9.64 29.57
CA HIS A 136 5.33 -10.28 29.70
C HIS A 136 4.19 -9.31 29.36
N ASN A 137 4.25 -8.09 29.91
CA ASN A 137 3.30 -7.02 29.62
C ASN A 137 3.41 -6.59 28.15
N ALA A 138 4.63 -6.47 27.61
CA ALA A 138 4.84 -6.20 26.20
C ALA A 138 4.20 -7.25 25.30
N TRP A 139 4.33 -8.54 25.68
CA TRP A 139 3.71 -9.62 24.91
C TRP A 139 2.18 -9.58 24.96
N GLN A 140 1.60 -9.30 26.13
CA GLN A 140 0.14 -9.16 26.26
C GLN A 140 -0.38 -8.01 25.40
N GLU A 141 0.31 -6.87 25.41
CA GLU A 141 -0.04 -5.74 24.57
C GLU A 141 0.07 -6.06 23.08
N TYR A 142 1.20 -6.64 22.68
CA TYR A 142 1.45 -7.02 21.27
C TYR A 142 0.44 -8.06 20.79
N PHE A 143 0.12 -9.07 21.60
CA PHE A 143 -0.87 -10.08 21.28
C PHE A 143 -2.28 -9.50 21.13
N THR A 144 -2.61 -8.48 21.92
CA THR A 144 -3.95 -7.86 21.93
C THR A 144 -4.12 -6.84 20.80
N TYR A 145 -3.11 -6.02 20.53
CA TYR A 145 -3.24 -4.85 19.62
C TYR A 145 -2.39 -4.96 18.36
N GLY A 146 -1.52 -5.94 18.25
CA GLY A 146 -0.63 -6.14 17.11
C GLY A 146 0.56 -5.17 17.08
N GLY A 147 1.28 -5.18 15.96
CA GLY A 147 2.54 -4.47 15.77
C GLY A 147 2.44 -3.10 15.09
N MET A 148 1.26 -2.46 15.04
CA MET A 148 1.15 -1.13 14.45
C MET A 148 1.90 -0.10 15.29
N PRO A 149 2.92 0.62 14.75
CA PRO A 149 3.81 1.48 15.56
C PRO A 149 3.08 2.55 16.35
N PHE A 150 1.97 3.09 15.81
CA PHE A 150 1.23 4.17 16.45
C PHE A 150 0.47 3.71 17.71
N ILE A 151 0.24 2.39 17.89
CA ILE A 151 -0.36 1.81 19.11
C ILE A 151 0.48 2.14 20.34
N MET A 152 1.80 2.16 20.21
CA MET A 152 2.71 2.44 21.33
C MET A 152 2.58 3.88 21.87
N ARG A 153 1.99 4.80 21.09
CA ARG A 153 1.72 6.18 21.52
C ARG A 153 0.39 6.31 22.24
N LYS A 154 -0.44 5.27 22.27
CA LYS A 154 -1.75 5.25 22.93
C LYS A 154 -1.61 4.68 24.34
N LYS A 155 -2.27 5.31 25.31
CA LYS A 155 -2.10 4.97 26.72
C LYS A 155 -3.19 4.06 27.26
N THR A 156 -4.43 4.21 26.76
CA THR A 156 -5.58 3.43 27.26
C THR A 156 -6.04 2.37 26.26
N HIS A 157 -6.77 1.38 26.76
CA HIS A 157 -7.41 0.36 25.92
C HIS A 157 -8.35 0.99 24.90
N GLU A 158 -9.15 1.97 25.33
CA GLU A 158 -10.11 2.66 24.50
C GLU A 158 -9.44 3.42 23.35
N GLU A 159 -8.34 4.12 23.63
CA GLU A 159 -7.58 4.82 22.60
C GLU A 159 -6.96 3.86 21.56
N LYS A 160 -6.45 2.71 22.02
CA LYS A 160 -5.88 1.67 21.16
C LYS A 160 -6.97 1.03 20.29
N ALA A 161 -8.08 0.63 20.90
CA ALA A 161 -9.21 0.04 20.21
C ALA A 161 -9.80 1.00 19.17
N GLN A 162 -10.01 2.27 19.55
CA GLN A 162 -10.54 3.28 18.62
C GLN A 162 -9.59 3.54 17.45
N TYR A 163 -8.28 3.58 17.70
CA TYR A 163 -7.30 3.73 16.62
C TYR A 163 -7.37 2.55 15.63
N LEU A 164 -7.39 1.32 16.14
CA LEU A 164 -7.46 0.13 15.28
C LEU A 164 -8.78 0.07 14.51
N GLN A 165 -9.89 0.42 15.16
CA GLN A 165 -11.20 0.48 14.49
C GLN A 165 -11.20 1.52 13.36
N ASN A 166 -10.70 2.72 13.61
CA ASN A 166 -10.61 3.78 12.60
C ASN A 166 -9.71 3.36 11.42
N LEU A 167 -8.58 2.69 11.71
CA LEU A 167 -7.67 2.18 10.69
C LEU A 167 -8.35 1.10 9.85
N PHE A 168 -9.01 0.15 10.51
CA PHE A 168 -9.78 -0.90 9.85
C PHE A 168 -10.87 -0.32 8.95
N ASP A 169 -11.69 0.59 9.48
CA ASP A 169 -12.79 1.21 8.74
C ASP A 169 -12.28 1.97 7.51
N LYS A 170 -11.15 2.69 7.65
CA LYS A 170 -10.54 3.40 6.53
C LYS A 170 -10.07 2.43 5.44
N ILE A 171 -9.30 1.40 5.78
CA ILE A 171 -8.81 0.41 4.82
C ILE A 171 -9.99 -0.35 4.20
N TYR A 172 -10.92 -0.84 5.02
CA TYR A 172 -12.05 -1.63 4.57
C TYR A 172 -12.95 -0.84 3.62
N ILE A 173 -13.36 0.38 4.01
CA ILE A 173 -14.26 1.19 3.20
C ILE A 173 -13.54 1.69 1.95
N SER A 174 -12.39 2.35 2.11
CA SER A 174 -11.71 3.04 1.01
C SER A 174 -11.07 2.05 0.02
N ASP A 175 -10.30 1.09 0.54
CA ASP A 175 -9.45 0.27 -0.31
C ASP A 175 -10.14 -1.01 -0.80
N ILE A 176 -11.21 -1.44 -0.16
CA ILE A 176 -11.93 -2.65 -0.57
C ILE A 176 -13.28 -2.29 -1.17
N VAL A 177 -14.18 -1.67 -0.40
CA VAL A 177 -15.57 -1.46 -0.82
C VAL A 177 -15.67 -0.45 -1.96
N GLU A 178 -15.11 0.74 -1.78
CA GLU A 178 -15.21 1.82 -2.78
C GLU A 178 -14.41 1.52 -4.04
N ARG A 179 -13.16 1.09 -3.88
CA ARG A 179 -12.28 0.77 -5.01
C ARG A 179 -12.85 -0.33 -5.92
N ASN A 180 -13.38 -1.39 -5.32
CA ASN A 180 -13.93 -2.53 -6.07
C ASN A 180 -15.42 -2.38 -6.38
N LYS A 181 -16.03 -1.24 -6.01
CA LYS A 181 -17.46 -0.93 -6.25
C LYS A 181 -18.41 -1.97 -5.66
N ILE A 182 -18.08 -2.52 -4.48
CA ILE A 182 -18.83 -3.60 -3.82
C ILE A 182 -19.92 -3.02 -2.89
N LEU A 183 -20.73 -2.11 -3.38
CA LEU A 183 -21.72 -1.41 -2.55
C LEU A 183 -22.88 -2.32 -2.07
N HIS A 184 -23.22 -3.34 -2.85
CA HIS A 184 -24.40 -4.20 -2.60
C HIS A 184 -24.10 -5.49 -1.82
N GLU A 185 -22.83 -5.85 -1.66
CA GLU A 185 -22.40 -7.12 -1.06
C GLU A 185 -21.64 -6.93 0.26
N LYS A 186 -21.80 -5.78 0.91
CA LYS A 186 -21.06 -5.44 2.15
C LYS A 186 -21.31 -6.48 3.25
N SER A 187 -22.55 -6.95 3.41
CA SER A 187 -22.86 -7.96 4.43
C SER A 187 -22.13 -9.30 4.20
N VAL A 188 -21.88 -9.67 2.95
CA VAL A 188 -21.13 -10.87 2.58
C VAL A 188 -19.66 -10.68 2.91
N LEU A 189 -19.10 -9.51 2.65
CA LEU A 189 -17.72 -9.18 3.01
C LEU A 189 -17.51 -9.13 4.52
N ASP A 190 -18.45 -8.53 5.28
CA ASP A 190 -18.40 -8.51 6.75
C ASP A 190 -18.41 -9.93 7.33
N GLU A 191 -19.26 -10.81 6.77
CA GLU A 191 -19.29 -12.21 7.21
C GLU A 191 -18.02 -12.98 6.82
N LEU A 192 -17.47 -12.72 5.64
CA LEU A 192 -16.20 -13.30 5.22
C LEU A 192 -15.06 -12.92 6.18
N LEU A 193 -14.99 -11.65 6.59
CA LEU A 193 -14.05 -11.19 7.59
C LEU A 193 -14.23 -11.90 8.94
N ASN A 194 -15.47 -12.10 9.38
CA ASN A 194 -15.77 -12.85 10.61
C ASN A 194 -15.29 -14.30 10.53
N ILE A 195 -15.53 -14.98 9.40
CA ILE A 195 -15.07 -16.35 9.16
C ILE A 195 -13.54 -16.42 9.19
N ILE A 196 -12.86 -15.50 8.48
CA ILE A 196 -11.40 -15.48 8.41
C ILE A 196 -10.80 -15.17 9.78
N SER A 197 -11.31 -14.17 10.50
CA SER A 197 -10.80 -13.78 11.81
C SER A 197 -10.94 -14.88 12.85
N SER A 198 -12.01 -15.70 12.77
CA SER A 198 -12.20 -16.86 13.65
C SER A 198 -11.31 -18.06 13.30
N SER A 199 -10.71 -18.07 12.11
CA SER A 199 -9.89 -19.17 11.59
C SER A 199 -8.44 -18.77 11.29
N ILE A 200 -7.96 -17.65 11.84
CA ILE A 200 -6.58 -17.20 11.68
C ILE A 200 -5.59 -18.30 12.07
N GLY A 201 -4.60 -18.54 11.22
CA GLY A 201 -3.61 -19.60 11.42
C GLY A 201 -4.07 -21.01 11.09
N SER A 202 -5.32 -21.20 10.68
CA SER A 202 -5.85 -22.50 10.27
C SER A 202 -5.74 -22.67 8.75
N LEU A 203 -5.52 -23.90 8.31
CA LEU A 203 -5.58 -24.25 6.89
C LEU A 203 -6.99 -24.07 6.37
N THR A 204 -7.14 -23.22 5.40
CA THR A 204 -8.42 -22.97 4.73
C THR A 204 -8.25 -22.76 3.22
N ASN A 205 -9.36 -22.81 2.50
CA ASN A 205 -9.39 -22.50 1.09
C ASN A 205 -10.78 -21.92 0.72
N PRO A 206 -10.91 -21.25 -0.45
CA PRO A 206 -12.17 -20.65 -0.86
C PRO A 206 -13.38 -21.61 -0.85
N SER A 207 -13.17 -22.86 -1.22
CA SER A 207 -14.26 -23.86 -1.24
C SER A 207 -14.75 -24.24 0.17
N ASN A 208 -13.84 -24.33 1.14
CA ASN A 208 -14.22 -24.58 2.54
C ASN A 208 -14.93 -23.37 3.15
N ILE A 209 -14.48 -22.17 2.84
CA ILE A 209 -15.14 -20.93 3.27
C ILE A 209 -16.56 -20.85 2.67
N ALA A 210 -16.73 -21.13 1.38
CA ALA A 210 -18.05 -21.16 0.73
C ALA A 210 -19.00 -22.17 1.41
N LYS A 211 -18.52 -23.36 1.77
CA LYS A 211 -19.30 -24.35 2.55
C LYS A 211 -19.69 -23.82 3.94
N THR A 212 -18.82 -23.08 4.60
CA THR A 212 -19.10 -22.45 5.89
C THR A 212 -20.20 -21.38 5.75
N PHE A 213 -20.17 -20.57 4.69
CA PHE A 213 -21.24 -19.62 4.38
C PHE A 213 -22.60 -20.32 4.25
N HIS A 214 -22.64 -21.40 3.46
CA HIS A 214 -23.86 -22.18 3.28
C HIS A 214 -24.36 -22.79 4.60
N SER A 215 -23.47 -23.43 5.37
CA SER A 215 -23.87 -24.18 6.59
C SER A 215 -24.23 -23.27 7.77
N VAL A 216 -23.53 -22.13 7.93
CA VAL A 216 -23.70 -21.26 9.11
C VAL A 216 -24.72 -20.13 8.84
N ARG A 217 -24.74 -19.58 7.63
CA ARG A 217 -25.53 -18.39 7.28
C ARG A 217 -26.63 -18.63 6.25
N GLN A 218 -26.70 -19.83 5.67
CA GLN A 218 -27.62 -20.17 4.58
C GLN A 218 -27.48 -19.22 3.37
N ILE A 219 -26.27 -18.71 3.15
CA ILE A 219 -25.91 -17.87 2.01
C ILE A 219 -25.17 -18.74 1.01
N ASP A 220 -25.70 -18.78 -0.21
CA ASP A 220 -25.03 -19.44 -1.34
C ASP A 220 -24.05 -18.46 -1.99
N ILE A 221 -22.77 -18.75 -1.84
CA ILE A 221 -21.68 -18.03 -2.49
C ILE A 221 -20.76 -19.06 -3.17
N ASP A 222 -20.38 -18.79 -4.40
CA ASP A 222 -19.43 -19.66 -5.09
C ASP A 222 -17.99 -19.43 -4.64
N SER A 223 -17.16 -20.46 -4.77
CA SER A 223 -15.76 -20.41 -4.36
C SER A 223 -14.91 -19.40 -5.15
N ALA A 224 -15.31 -19.06 -6.38
CA ALA A 224 -14.60 -18.06 -7.19
C ALA A 224 -14.87 -16.66 -6.67
N THR A 225 -16.09 -16.36 -6.24
CA THR A 225 -16.42 -15.09 -5.57
C THR A 225 -15.69 -14.94 -4.23
N VAL A 226 -15.63 -16.02 -3.42
CA VAL A 226 -14.83 -16.02 -2.17
C VAL A 226 -13.36 -15.77 -2.49
N ALA A 227 -12.77 -16.43 -3.49
CA ALA A 227 -11.40 -16.22 -3.88
C ALA A 227 -11.14 -14.75 -4.27
N ARG A 228 -12.01 -14.17 -5.07
CA ARG A 228 -11.93 -12.75 -5.47
C ARG A 228 -11.97 -11.80 -4.27
N TYR A 229 -12.82 -12.05 -3.28
CA TYR A 229 -12.88 -11.22 -2.06
C TYR A 229 -11.64 -11.38 -1.18
N LEU A 230 -11.09 -12.61 -1.08
CA LEU A 230 -9.82 -12.84 -0.42
C LEU A 230 -8.68 -12.07 -1.11
N ASP A 231 -8.67 -12.03 -2.44
CA ASP A 231 -7.69 -11.24 -3.19
C ASP A 231 -7.82 -9.74 -2.88
N PHE A 232 -9.04 -9.21 -2.72
CA PHE A 232 -9.22 -7.82 -2.30
C PHE A 232 -8.65 -7.53 -0.90
N PHE A 233 -8.80 -8.47 0.03
CA PHE A 233 -8.22 -8.34 1.38
C PHE A 233 -6.68 -8.45 1.36
N ILE A 234 -6.13 -9.29 0.48
CA ILE A 234 -4.68 -9.41 0.29
C ILE A 234 -4.13 -8.15 -0.38
N ASP A 235 -4.79 -7.66 -1.42
CA ASP A 235 -4.39 -6.46 -2.17
C ASP A 235 -4.40 -5.19 -1.31
N SER A 236 -5.23 -5.14 -0.27
CA SER A 236 -5.27 -4.04 0.72
C SER A 236 -4.35 -4.26 1.92
N PHE A 237 -3.54 -5.31 1.91
CA PHE A 237 -2.67 -5.73 3.03
C PHE A 237 -3.42 -6.01 4.34
N MET A 238 -4.74 -6.24 4.28
CA MET A 238 -5.55 -6.57 5.45
C MET A 238 -5.25 -7.98 5.97
N ILE A 239 -5.01 -8.91 5.05
CA ILE A 239 -4.57 -10.28 5.34
C ILE A 239 -3.38 -10.66 4.47
N SER A 240 -2.65 -11.69 4.89
CA SER A 240 -1.61 -12.33 4.07
C SER A 240 -1.82 -13.83 4.01
N LYS A 241 -1.43 -14.46 2.90
CA LYS A 241 -1.32 -15.91 2.82
C LYS A 241 -0.05 -16.35 3.53
N ALA A 242 -0.15 -17.37 4.38
CA ALA A 242 1.00 -18.16 4.80
C ALA A 242 1.19 -19.28 3.74
N GLU A 243 2.42 -19.44 3.29
CA GLU A 243 2.85 -20.54 2.43
C GLU A 243 3.25 -21.76 3.26
#